data_e79b6bf8e54928fb0981455a162aae68
#
_entry.id   e79b6bf8e54928fb0981455a162aae68
#
_cell.length_a   1.000
_cell.length_b   1.000
_cell.length_c   1.000
_cell.angle_alpha   90.00
_cell.angle_beta   90.00
_cell.angle_gamma   90.00
#
_symmetry.space_group_name_H-M   'P 1'
#
loop_
_entity.id
_entity.type
_entity.pdbx_description
1 polymer ?
#
loop_
_entity_poly.entity_id
_entity_poly.type
_entity_poly.pdbx_seq_one_letter_code
_entity_poly.pdbx_strand_id
1 'polypeptide(L)'
;LVLRPDMTTPIARVATSKLLKEKIPQRLAYFENVFRAQQQEGGRPAEFEQMGIEIIGDNSVYADAEVIMTAIELVKAYGIKSFKVTIGHAGVLSCILKDYTESAEQTEKLNELLVQRNYVGFEEAVLAFDLPKTKSDALLAFIEEALSLKSIEDIEKYMRKNDALNYMQKLWQLLAVAGFEQYIAIDFTLSSHMNYYTGMLFEVFAAGSGFPLGNGGRYDGLLEQFGSNVGATGFGLRVDRLLEAMPRQAIENVTAL
;
A
#
# COMPACT_ATOMS: atom_id res chain seq x y z
N LEU A 1 -12.63 -23.92 10.44
CA LEU A 1 -11.50 -23.83 9.52
C LEU A 1 -11.90 -22.95 8.35
N VAL A 2 -11.10 -21.95 8.04
CA VAL A 2 -11.26 -21.08 6.87
C VAL A 2 -9.96 -21.10 6.07
N LEU A 3 -10.07 -20.88 4.77
CA LEU A 3 -8.91 -20.67 3.91
C LEU A 3 -8.30 -19.29 4.19
N ARG A 4 -6.98 -19.18 4.21
CA ARG A 4 -6.28 -17.93 4.50
C ARG A 4 -6.38 -16.94 3.32
N PRO A 5 -6.88 -15.72 3.54
CA PRO A 5 -6.98 -14.71 2.46
C PRO A 5 -5.67 -13.94 2.22
N ASP A 6 -4.75 -14.00 3.18
CA ASP A 6 -3.40 -13.42 3.16
C ASP A 6 -2.48 -14.14 4.14
N MET A 7 -1.19 -13.79 4.14
CA MET A 7 -0.21 -14.35 5.07
C MET A 7 0.09 -13.43 6.26
N THR A 8 -0.26 -12.16 6.19
CA THR A 8 0.01 -11.18 7.26
C THR A 8 -0.68 -11.58 8.57
N THR A 9 -1.99 -11.91 8.51
CA THR A 9 -2.77 -12.31 9.70
C THR A 9 -2.24 -13.60 10.35
N PRO A 10 -1.99 -14.72 9.63
CA PRO A 10 -1.35 -15.90 10.19
C PRO A 10 0.02 -15.62 10.82
N ILE A 11 0.86 -14.80 10.16
CA ILE A 11 2.21 -14.45 10.64
C ILE A 11 2.10 -13.60 11.91
N ALA A 12 1.23 -12.58 11.93
CA ALA A 12 0.98 -11.75 13.11
C ALA A 12 0.59 -12.59 14.32
N ARG A 13 -0.30 -13.57 14.14
CA ARG A 13 -0.72 -14.49 15.20
C ARG A 13 0.42 -15.38 15.70
N VAL A 14 1.28 -15.90 14.82
CA VAL A 14 2.44 -16.71 15.22
C VAL A 14 3.48 -15.83 15.92
N ALA A 15 3.76 -14.65 15.39
CA ALA A 15 4.70 -13.71 15.97
C ALA A 15 4.31 -13.34 17.39
N THR A 16 3.09 -12.89 17.62
CA THR A 16 2.61 -12.48 18.96
C THR A 16 2.57 -13.63 19.96
N SER A 17 2.18 -14.83 19.53
CA SER A 17 2.08 -15.98 20.42
C SER A 17 3.43 -16.60 20.80
N LYS A 18 4.43 -16.56 19.92
CA LYS A 18 5.70 -17.29 20.07
C LYS A 18 6.94 -16.41 19.92
N LEU A 19 7.10 -15.72 18.80
CA LEU A 19 8.39 -15.16 18.38
C LEU A 19 8.79 -13.89 19.14
N LEU A 20 7.83 -13.00 19.42
CA LEU A 20 8.11 -11.74 20.11
C LEU A 20 8.59 -11.92 21.57
N LYS A 21 8.41 -13.10 22.14
CA LYS A 21 8.93 -13.46 23.47
C LYS A 21 10.42 -13.74 23.45
N GLU A 22 10.98 -14.07 22.29
CA GLU A 22 12.38 -14.45 22.14
C GLU A 22 13.23 -13.24 21.73
N LYS A 23 12.82 -12.53 20.69
CA LYS A 23 13.57 -11.40 20.13
C LYS A 23 12.67 -10.45 19.34
N ILE A 24 12.96 -9.17 19.39
CA ILE A 24 12.41 -8.10 18.55
C ILE A 24 13.55 -7.23 18.00
N PRO A 25 13.46 -6.70 16.74
CA PRO A 25 12.41 -6.99 15.78
C PRO A 25 12.55 -8.37 15.13
N GLN A 26 11.44 -8.92 14.66
CA GLN A 26 11.39 -10.12 13.83
C GLN A 26 11.29 -9.75 12.36
N ARG A 27 12.10 -10.37 11.51
CA ARG A 27 12.02 -10.30 10.05
C ARG A 27 11.64 -11.66 9.52
N LEU A 28 10.45 -11.75 8.94
CA LEU A 28 9.86 -13.01 8.48
C LEU A 28 9.58 -12.91 6.98
N ALA A 29 9.94 -13.95 6.23
CA ALA A 29 9.62 -14.05 4.82
C ALA A 29 8.67 -15.23 4.60
N TYR A 30 7.84 -15.15 3.56
CA TYR A 30 6.92 -16.20 3.20
C TYR A 30 6.76 -16.36 1.68
N PHE A 31 6.38 -17.58 1.30
CA PHE A 31 5.94 -17.93 -0.05
C PHE A 31 4.87 -19.00 0.10
N GLU A 32 3.59 -18.63 -0.14
CA GLU A 32 2.47 -19.49 0.20
C GLU A 32 1.23 -19.21 -0.65
N ASN A 33 0.37 -20.22 -0.78
CA ASN A 33 -0.93 -20.05 -1.41
C ASN A 33 -1.90 -19.30 -0.49
N VAL A 34 -2.63 -18.36 -1.07
CA VAL A 34 -3.72 -17.61 -0.43
C VAL A 34 -5.00 -17.70 -1.26
N PHE A 35 -6.14 -17.51 -0.60
CA PHE A 35 -7.45 -17.76 -1.18
C PHE A 35 -8.34 -16.55 -1.00
N ARG A 36 -8.86 -16.00 -2.09
CA ARG A 36 -9.81 -14.87 -2.05
C ARG A 36 -11.01 -15.16 -2.91
N ALA A 37 -12.21 -15.04 -2.32
CA ALA A 37 -13.42 -15.02 -3.10
C ALA A 37 -13.37 -13.81 -4.04
N GLN A 38 -13.31 -14.07 -5.33
CA GLN A 38 -13.35 -13.03 -6.37
C GLN A 38 -14.63 -13.19 -7.15
N GLN A 39 -15.22 -12.08 -7.60
CA GLN A 39 -16.28 -12.16 -8.60
C GLN A 39 -15.70 -12.87 -9.83
N GLN A 40 -16.44 -13.82 -10.39
CA GLN A 40 -15.96 -14.67 -11.50
C GLN A 40 -15.72 -13.88 -12.80
N GLU A 41 -16.01 -12.58 -12.82
CA GLU A 41 -15.78 -11.69 -13.94
C GLU A 41 -14.29 -11.31 -14.01
N GLY A 42 -13.66 -11.64 -15.14
CA GLY A 42 -12.29 -11.23 -15.46
C GLY A 42 -11.20 -12.29 -15.26
N GLY A 43 -11.55 -13.60 -15.07
CA GLY A 43 -10.56 -14.69 -15.08
C GLY A 43 -9.57 -14.67 -13.93
N ARG A 44 -9.87 -13.99 -12.82
CA ARG A 44 -8.99 -13.93 -11.64
C ARG A 44 -9.08 -15.23 -10.84
N PRO A 45 -7.95 -15.93 -10.63
CA PRO A 45 -7.98 -17.16 -9.82
C PRO A 45 -8.34 -16.85 -8.36
N ALA A 46 -9.16 -17.70 -7.76
CA ALA A 46 -9.50 -17.61 -6.33
C ALA A 46 -8.33 -18.06 -5.43
N GLU A 47 -7.46 -18.90 -5.95
CA GLU A 47 -6.21 -19.34 -5.34
C GLU A 47 -5.03 -18.77 -6.11
N PHE A 48 -4.05 -18.20 -5.41
CA PHE A 48 -2.82 -17.70 -6.01
C PHE A 48 -1.67 -17.73 -5.01
N GLU A 49 -0.46 -17.80 -5.51
CA GLU A 49 0.74 -17.73 -4.70
C GLU A 49 1.09 -16.28 -4.35
N GLN A 50 1.42 -16.07 -3.09
CA GLN A 50 1.86 -14.79 -2.55
C GLN A 50 3.23 -14.96 -1.88
N MET A 51 4.15 -14.05 -2.20
CA MET A 51 5.44 -13.93 -1.52
C MET A 51 5.58 -12.57 -0.87
N GLY A 52 6.26 -12.52 0.27
CA GLY A 52 6.45 -11.25 0.96
C GLY A 52 7.32 -11.35 2.18
N ILE A 53 7.46 -10.20 2.85
CA ILE A 53 8.14 -10.09 4.13
C ILE A 53 7.27 -9.32 5.13
N GLU A 54 7.50 -9.61 6.41
CA GLU A 54 6.90 -8.89 7.54
C GLU A 54 8.02 -8.53 8.54
N ILE A 55 8.10 -7.26 8.93
CA ILE A 55 8.96 -6.76 10.00
C ILE A 55 8.07 -6.42 11.18
N ILE A 56 8.23 -7.13 12.28
CA ILE A 56 7.39 -7.02 13.47
C ILE A 56 8.23 -6.64 14.68
N GLY A 57 7.79 -5.62 15.42
CA GLY A 57 8.49 -5.11 16.58
C GLY A 57 9.42 -3.93 16.30
N ASP A 58 9.22 -3.23 15.15
CA ASP A 58 9.94 -2.02 14.79
C ASP A 58 8.98 -0.92 14.34
N ASN A 59 8.87 0.14 15.14
CA ASN A 59 8.00 1.29 14.86
C ASN A 59 8.71 2.40 14.07
N SER A 60 9.96 2.18 13.67
CA SER A 60 10.75 3.19 12.99
C SER A 60 10.42 3.31 11.51
N VAL A 61 10.64 4.50 10.97
CA VAL A 61 10.57 4.77 9.53
C VAL A 61 11.60 3.95 8.73
N TYR A 62 12.66 3.47 9.38
CA TYR A 62 13.68 2.62 8.76
C TYR A 62 13.13 1.24 8.39
N ALA A 63 12.23 0.68 9.20
CA ALA A 63 11.55 -0.57 8.87
C ALA A 63 10.69 -0.43 7.62
N ASP A 64 9.96 0.68 7.48
CA ASP A 64 9.16 0.94 6.28
C ASP A 64 10.03 1.15 5.04
N ALA A 65 11.14 1.88 5.18
CA ALA A 65 12.10 2.03 4.09
C ALA A 65 12.70 0.66 3.68
N GLU A 66 13.07 -0.19 4.64
CA GLU A 66 13.57 -1.55 4.40
C GLU A 66 12.56 -2.40 3.61
N VAL A 67 11.29 -2.35 4.00
CA VAL A 67 10.18 -3.08 3.34
C VAL A 67 10.02 -2.62 1.89
N ILE A 68 9.98 -1.30 1.63
CA ILE A 68 9.85 -0.75 0.28
C ILE A 68 11.06 -1.10 -0.59
N MET A 69 12.27 -0.91 -0.07
CA MET A 69 13.51 -1.24 -0.79
C MET A 69 13.58 -2.72 -1.14
N THR A 70 13.18 -3.60 -0.20
CA THR A 70 13.12 -5.05 -0.44
C THR A 70 12.11 -5.40 -1.53
N ALA A 71 10.94 -4.77 -1.54
CA ALA A 71 9.95 -4.97 -2.59
C ALA A 71 10.49 -4.55 -3.97
N ILE A 72 11.18 -3.40 -4.05
CA ILE A 72 11.82 -2.91 -5.28
C ILE A 72 12.90 -3.89 -5.76
N GLU A 73 13.81 -4.31 -4.88
CA GLU A 73 14.89 -5.23 -5.24
C GLU A 73 14.34 -6.60 -5.68
N LEU A 74 13.27 -7.07 -5.06
CA LEU A 74 12.61 -8.29 -5.46
C LEU A 74 12.05 -8.19 -6.89
N VAL A 75 11.33 -7.11 -7.22
CA VAL A 75 10.80 -6.87 -8.58
C VAL A 75 11.92 -6.76 -9.61
N LYS A 76 13.03 -6.10 -9.27
CA LYS A 76 14.24 -6.03 -10.12
C LYS A 76 14.85 -7.41 -10.35
N ALA A 77 14.90 -8.26 -9.33
CA ALA A 77 15.43 -9.62 -9.43
C ALA A 77 14.63 -10.50 -10.41
N TYR A 78 13.33 -10.22 -10.59
CA TYR A 78 12.50 -10.84 -11.65
C TYR A 78 12.78 -10.27 -13.05
N GLY A 79 13.72 -9.33 -13.20
CA GLY A 79 14.07 -8.72 -14.48
C GLY A 79 13.07 -7.68 -14.99
N ILE A 80 12.08 -7.28 -14.19
CA ILE A 80 11.08 -6.28 -14.53
C ILE A 80 11.75 -4.90 -14.42
N LYS A 81 11.91 -4.21 -15.57
CA LYS A 81 12.65 -2.93 -15.65
C LYS A 81 11.73 -1.71 -15.53
N SER A 82 10.49 -1.82 -16.00
CA SER A 82 9.55 -0.70 -16.05
C SER A 82 8.45 -0.92 -14.99
N PHE A 83 8.67 -0.36 -13.81
CA PHE A 83 7.71 -0.42 -12.70
C PHE A 83 7.83 0.82 -11.83
N LYS A 84 6.81 1.06 -11.00
CA LYS A 84 6.76 2.10 -9.98
C LYS A 84 6.18 1.54 -8.68
N VAL A 85 6.66 2.07 -7.58
CA VAL A 85 6.08 1.89 -6.25
C VAL A 85 5.40 3.19 -5.88
N THR A 86 4.08 3.15 -5.80
CA THR A 86 3.27 4.29 -5.41
C THR A 86 3.08 4.26 -3.91
N ILE A 87 3.46 5.33 -3.22
CA ILE A 87 3.45 5.43 -1.75
C ILE A 87 2.43 6.48 -1.31
N GLY A 88 1.60 6.12 -0.34
CA GLY A 88 0.68 7.01 0.36
C GLY A 88 0.78 6.85 1.87
N HIS A 89 -0.11 7.55 2.59
CA HIS A 89 -0.18 7.45 4.04
C HIS A 89 -1.61 7.64 4.53
N ALA A 90 -2.15 6.62 5.20
CA ALA A 90 -3.53 6.63 5.68
C ALA A 90 -3.86 7.84 6.58
N GLY A 91 -2.93 8.24 7.44
CA GLY A 91 -3.10 9.40 8.32
C GLY A 91 -3.12 10.74 7.57
N VAL A 92 -2.39 10.89 6.46
CA VAL A 92 -2.42 12.09 5.62
C VAL A 92 -3.78 12.21 4.95
N LEU A 93 -4.21 11.17 4.25
CA LEU A 93 -5.52 11.14 3.59
C LEU A 93 -6.67 11.37 4.59
N SER A 94 -6.66 10.65 5.72
CA SER A 94 -7.69 10.83 6.76
C SER A 94 -7.74 12.25 7.31
N CYS A 95 -6.60 12.92 7.47
CA CYS A 95 -6.53 14.28 7.94
C CYS A 95 -7.19 15.24 6.92
N ILE A 96 -6.81 15.12 5.64
CA ILE A 96 -7.41 15.94 4.57
C ILE A 96 -8.93 15.75 4.53
N LEU A 97 -9.39 14.50 4.46
CA LEU A 97 -10.83 14.25 4.38
C LEU A 97 -11.58 14.81 5.59
N LYS A 98 -11.06 14.67 6.81
CA LYS A 98 -11.66 15.19 8.04
C LYS A 98 -11.70 16.72 8.10
N ASP A 99 -10.66 17.39 7.58
CA ASP A 99 -10.61 18.86 7.60
C ASP A 99 -11.66 19.48 6.68
N TYR A 100 -12.03 18.79 5.61
CA TYR A 100 -12.95 19.32 4.59
C TYR A 100 -14.37 18.74 4.66
N THR A 101 -14.61 17.66 5.41
CA THR A 101 -15.97 17.14 5.66
C THR A 101 -16.56 17.68 6.97
N GLU A 102 -17.87 17.55 7.15
CA GLU A 102 -18.60 17.99 8.34
C GLU A 102 -19.03 16.82 9.25
N SER A 103 -18.92 15.58 8.75
CA SER A 103 -19.30 14.38 9.51
C SER A 103 -18.38 13.20 9.22
N ALA A 104 -18.32 12.26 10.18
CA ALA A 104 -17.60 10.99 10.00
C ALA A 104 -18.17 10.17 8.84
N GLU A 105 -19.50 10.21 8.62
CA GLU A 105 -20.16 9.49 7.53
C GLU A 105 -19.72 10.02 6.16
N GLN A 106 -19.61 11.34 5.99
CA GLN A 106 -19.08 11.94 4.77
C GLN A 106 -17.62 11.54 4.54
N THR A 107 -16.79 11.57 5.59
CA THR A 107 -15.38 11.14 5.53
C THR A 107 -15.27 9.67 5.07
N GLU A 108 -16.05 8.78 5.68
CA GLU A 108 -16.05 7.35 5.36
C GLU A 108 -16.52 7.11 3.93
N LYS A 109 -17.59 7.77 3.49
CA LYS A 109 -18.09 7.68 2.12
C LYS A 109 -17.04 8.09 1.09
N LEU A 110 -16.33 9.19 1.31
CA LEU A 110 -15.27 9.63 0.40
C LEU A 110 -14.09 8.65 0.40
N ASN A 111 -13.70 8.13 1.57
CA ASN A 111 -12.65 7.12 1.66
C ASN A 111 -13.01 5.82 0.92
N GLU A 112 -14.25 5.33 1.04
CA GLU A 112 -14.74 4.16 0.30
C GLU A 112 -14.64 4.34 -1.22
N LEU A 113 -14.99 5.54 -1.71
CA LEU A 113 -14.91 5.86 -3.14
C LEU A 113 -13.46 5.87 -3.64
N LEU A 114 -12.52 6.37 -2.83
CA LEU A 114 -11.08 6.32 -3.14
C LEU A 114 -10.55 4.87 -3.12
N VAL A 115 -10.96 4.05 -2.16
CA VAL A 115 -10.64 2.62 -2.12
C VAL A 115 -11.08 1.92 -3.42
N GLN A 116 -12.25 2.30 -3.96
CA GLN A 116 -12.79 1.77 -5.22
C GLN A 116 -12.19 2.44 -6.46
N ARG A 117 -11.33 3.46 -6.28
CA ARG A 117 -10.81 4.33 -7.37
C ARG A 117 -11.91 4.99 -8.19
N ASN A 118 -13.05 5.23 -7.57
CA ASN A 118 -14.22 5.88 -8.16
C ASN A 118 -14.13 7.39 -7.99
N TYR A 119 -13.28 8.03 -8.77
CA TYR A 119 -13.06 9.49 -8.70
C TYR A 119 -14.29 10.27 -9.14
N VAL A 120 -15.05 9.78 -10.13
CA VAL A 120 -16.32 10.40 -10.56
C VAL A 120 -17.34 10.37 -9.42
N GLY A 121 -17.52 9.21 -8.78
CA GLY A 121 -18.40 9.11 -7.62
C GLY A 121 -17.94 9.96 -6.43
N PHE A 122 -16.64 10.19 -6.27
CA PHE A 122 -16.10 11.11 -5.26
C PHE A 122 -16.54 12.54 -5.53
N GLU A 123 -16.38 13.03 -6.76
CA GLU A 123 -16.83 14.38 -7.17
C GLU A 123 -18.33 14.54 -6.98
N GLU A 124 -19.13 13.56 -7.44
CA GLU A 124 -20.58 13.55 -7.26
C GLU A 124 -20.98 13.59 -5.77
N ALA A 125 -20.30 12.82 -4.91
CA ALA A 125 -20.57 12.81 -3.48
C ALA A 125 -20.22 14.16 -2.83
N VAL A 126 -19.07 14.77 -3.17
CA VAL A 126 -18.69 16.10 -2.68
C VAL A 126 -19.71 17.15 -3.07
N LEU A 127 -20.22 17.13 -4.31
CA LEU A 127 -21.23 18.07 -4.80
C LEU A 127 -22.61 17.83 -4.16
N ALA A 128 -22.91 16.59 -3.75
CA ALA A 128 -24.15 16.24 -3.08
C ALA A 128 -24.13 16.56 -1.56
N PHE A 129 -22.94 16.74 -0.98
CA PHE A 129 -22.84 17.14 0.42
C PHE A 129 -23.16 18.64 0.57
N ASP A 130 -23.84 18.99 1.64
CA ASP A 130 -24.09 20.40 2.00
C ASP A 130 -22.86 21.01 2.70
N LEU A 131 -21.75 21.08 1.95
CA LEU A 131 -20.48 21.63 2.45
C LEU A 131 -20.37 23.13 2.12
N PRO A 132 -19.69 23.91 2.98
CA PRO A 132 -19.24 25.24 2.59
C PRO A 132 -18.46 25.19 1.27
N LYS A 133 -18.74 26.12 0.37
CA LYS A 133 -18.16 26.15 -0.97
C LYS A 133 -16.61 26.03 -0.96
N THR A 134 -15.96 26.68 0.00
CA THR A 134 -14.51 26.62 0.15
C THR A 134 -13.99 25.21 0.44
N LYS A 135 -14.73 24.40 1.19
CA LYS A 135 -14.38 23.02 1.49
C LYS A 135 -14.65 22.09 0.30
N SER A 136 -15.79 22.27 -0.35
CA SER A 136 -16.12 21.53 -1.57
C SER A 136 -15.09 21.78 -2.68
N ASP A 137 -14.80 23.05 -2.97
CA ASP A 137 -13.79 23.42 -3.98
C ASP A 137 -12.41 22.85 -3.65
N ALA A 138 -12.01 22.82 -2.37
CA ALA A 138 -10.73 22.25 -1.93
C ALA A 138 -10.67 20.73 -2.12
N LEU A 139 -11.74 19.99 -1.81
CA LEU A 139 -11.80 18.53 -2.05
C LEU A 139 -11.73 18.18 -3.54
N LEU A 140 -12.45 18.94 -4.38
CA LEU A 140 -12.42 18.74 -5.84
C LEU A 140 -11.04 19.05 -6.41
N ALA A 141 -10.42 20.16 -6.00
CA ALA A 141 -9.06 20.51 -6.39
C ALA A 141 -8.03 19.46 -5.90
N PHE A 142 -8.20 18.94 -4.68
CA PHE A 142 -7.34 17.87 -4.16
C PHE A 142 -7.38 16.64 -5.06
N ILE A 143 -8.55 16.15 -5.44
CA ILE A 143 -8.68 14.96 -6.30
C ILE A 143 -8.12 15.21 -7.69
N GLU A 144 -8.38 16.35 -8.30
CA GLU A 144 -7.88 16.72 -9.63
C GLU A 144 -6.34 16.77 -9.65
N GLU A 145 -5.73 17.33 -8.60
CA GLU A 145 -4.30 17.55 -8.53
C GLU A 145 -3.51 16.40 -7.88
N ALA A 146 -4.14 15.56 -7.04
CA ALA A 146 -3.48 14.57 -6.20
C ALA A 146 -2.56 13.62 -6.99
N LEU A 147 -2.97 13.21 -8.20
CA LEU A 147 -2.17 12.35 -9.08
C LEU A 147 -1.05 13.09 -9.82
N SER A 148 -1.05 14.43 -9.78
CA SER A 148 -0.03 15.28 -10.42
C SER A 148 0.99 15.84 -9.44
N LEU A 149 0.81 15.62 -8.12
CA LEU A 149 1.74 16.07 -7.08
C LEU A 149 3.09 15.37 -7.28
N LYS A 150 4.15 16.17 -7.31
CA LYS A 150 5.52 15.67 -7.58
C LYS A 150 6.37 15.57 -6.32
N SER A 151 5.96 16.26 -5.28
CA SER A 151 6.67 16.29 -4.01
C SER A 151 5.71 16.17 -2.82
N ILE A 152 6.27 15.83 -1.67
CA ILE A 152 5.50 15.76 -0.42
C ILE A 152 5.08 17.16 0.02
N GLU A 153 5.86 18.18 -0.31
CA GLU A 153 5.58 19.58 0.02
C GLU A 153 4.34 20.09 -0.70
N ASP A 154 4.04 19.59 -1.90
CA ASP A 154 2.87 20.02 -2.68
C ASP A 154 1.54 19.76 -1.93
N ILE A 155 1.51 18.82 -0.98
CA ILE A 155 0.31 18.51 -0.18
C ILE A 155 0.02 19.57 0.88
N GLU A 156 1.02 20.40 1.26
CA GLU A 156 0.87 21.41 2.32
C GLU A 156 -0.20 22.47 2.00
N LYS A 157 -0.61 22.60 0.75
CA LYS A 157 -1.74 23.45 0.36
C LYS A 157 -3.10 22.92 0.78
N TYR A 158 -3.20 21.59 1.03
CA TYR A 158 -4.43 20.93 1.42
C TYR A 158 -4.50 20.59 2.91
N MET A 159 -3.38 20.60 3.61
CA MET A 159 -3.34 20.26 5.02
C MET A 159 -2.21 20.97 5.75
N ARG A 160 -2.37 21.14 7.06
CA ARG A 160 -1.28 21.63 7.91
C ARG A 160 -0.25 20.53 8.15
N LYS A 161 1.03 20.92 8.34
CA LYS A 161 2.07 20.00 8.76
C LYS A 161 1.65 19.25 10.03
N ASN A 162 1.83 17.94 9.99
CA ASN A 162 1.57 17.05 11.11
C ASN A 162 2.60 15.91 11.11
N ASP A 163 2.50 15.03 12.11
CA ASP A 163 3.45 13.92 12.27
C ASP A 163 3.45 12.94 11.08
N ALA A 164 2.29 12.72 10.46
CA ALA A 164 2.17 11.85 9.29
C ALA A 164 2.92 12.42 8.07
N LEU A 165 2.82 13.74 7.85
CA LEU A 165 3.55 14.39 6.76
C LEU A 165 5.06 14.44 7.04
N ASN A 166 5.47 14.75 8.27
CA ASN A 166 6.87 14.70 8.69
C ASN A 166 7.45 13.29 8.53
N TYR A 167 6.65 12.27 8.82
CA TYR A 167 7.03 10.88 8.63
C TYR A 167 7.26 10.56 7.14
N MET A 168 6.36 10.97 6.26
CA MET A 168 6.48 10.78 4.81
C MET A 168 7.72 11.50 4.24
N GLN A 169 8.02 12.71 4.71
CA GLN A 169 9.24 13.44 4.33
C GLN A 169 10.50 12.68 4.71
N LYS A 170 10.53 12.11 5.92
CA LYS A 170 11.64 11.28 6.39
C LYS A 170 11.80 10.00 5.56
N LEU A 171 10.69 9.32 5.27
CA LEU A 171 10.68 8.11 4.47
C LEU A 171 11.21 8.39 3.05
N TRP A 172 10.72 9.46 2.43
CA TRP A 172 11.21 9.90 1.12
C TRP A 172 12.72 10.16 1.12
N GLN A 173 13.22 10.91 2.10
CA GLN A 173 14.65 11.19 2.22
C GLN A 173 15.49 9.93 2.34
N LEU A 174 15.05 8.94 3.13
CA LEU A 174 15.75 7.65 3.25
C LEU A 174 15.81 6.91 1.92
N LEU A 175 14.70 6.84 1.19
CA LEU A 175 14.62 6.18 -0.11
C LEU A 175 15.47 6.89 -1.16
N ALA A 176 15.48 8.24 -1.16
CA ALA A 176 16.29 9.04 -2.06
C ALA A 176 17.80 8.87 -1.79
N VAL A 177 18.23 8.97 -0.53
CA VAL A 177 19.65 8.74 -0.15
C VAL A 177 20.11 7.32 -0.51
N ALA A 178 19.22 6.35 -0.43
CA ALA A 178 19.50 4.95 -0.83
C ALA A 178 19.45 4.74 -2.36
N GLY A 179 19.09 5.76 -3.18
CA GLY A 179 19.06 5.69 -4.63
C GLY A 179 17.82 5.03 -5.23
N PHE A 180 16.72 4.95 -4.48
CA PHE A 180 15.47 4.33 -4.92
C PHE A 180 14.43 5.33 -5.43
N GLU A 181 14.67 6.63 -5.40
CA GLU A 181 13.74 7.69 -5.80
C GLU A 181 13.14 7.49 -7.20
N GLN A 182 13.94 7.01 -8.14
CA GLN A 182 13.51 6.75 -9.52
C GLN A 182 12.39 5.70 -9.64
N TYR A 183 12.20 4.85 -8.63
CA TYR A 183 11.15 3.83 -8.60
C TYR A 183 9.89 4.31 -7.88
N ILE A 184 9.95 5.43 -7.18
CA ILE A 184 8.87 5.90 -6.30
C ILE A 184 7.97 6.91 -7.03
N ALA A 185 6.68 6.83 -6.74
CA ALA A 185 5.68 7.84 -7.00
C ALA A 185 4.91 8.11 -5.69
N ILE A 186 4.41 9.32 -5.50
CA ILE A 186 3.60 9.69 -4.34
C ILE A 186 2.15 9.79 -4.79
N ASP A 187 1.25 9.20 -4.02
CA ASP A 187 -0.19 9.31 -4.23
C ASP A 187 -0.89 9.43 -2.87
N PHE A 188 -1.32 10.63 -2.55
CA PHE A 188 -2.03 10.91 -1.30
C PHE A 188 -3.51 10.48 -1.32
N THR A 189 -4.03 10.05 -2.46
CA THR A 189 -5.36 9.42 -2.56
C THR A 189 -5.30 7.91 -2.34
N LEU A 190 -4.10 7.35 -2.24
CA LEU A 190 -3.92 5.91 -2.06
C LEU A 190 -4.59 5.45 -0.77
N SER A 191 -5.57 4.60 -0.92
CA SER A 191 -6.31 3.96 0.15
C SER A 191 -6.39 2.45 -0.12
N SER A 192 -6.64 1.66 0.89
CA SER A 192 -6.63 0.20 0.79
C SER A 192 -7.94 -0.41 1.29
N HIS A 193 -8.39 -1.47 0.61
CA HIS A 193 -9.46 -2.35 1.10
C HIS A 193 -9.11 -3.06 2.42
N MET A 194 -7.83 -3.10 2.77
CA MET A 194 -7.33 -3.68 4.00
C MET A 194 -7.40 -2.64 5.12
N ASN A 195 -8.49 -2.64 5.89
CA ASN A 195 -8.75 -1.68 6.97
C ASN A 195 -7.74 -1.74 8.14
N TYR A 196 -6.71 -2.56 8.05
CA TYR A 196 -5.69 -2.66 9.10
C TYR A 196 -4.48 -1.76 8.90
N TYR A 197 -4.30 -1.12 7.73
CA TYR A 197 -3.19 -0.17 7.56
C TYR A 197 -3.40 1.09 8.40
N THR A 198 -2.40 1.40 9.23
CA THR A 198 -2.45 2.51 10.19
C THR A 198 -1.49 3.65 9.87
N GLY A 199 -0.60 3.45 8.91
CA GLY A 199 0.46 4.39 8.56
C GLY A 199 0.70 4.47 7.06
N MET A 200 1.98 4.36 6.68
CA MET A 200 2.42 4.27 5.29
C MET A 200 1.79 3.05 4.62
N LEU A 201 1.39 3.21 3.36
CA LEU A 201 0.96 2.13 2.48
C LEU A 201 1.54 2.34 1.08
N PHE A 202 1.68 1.26 0.33
CA PHE A 202 2.19 1.32 -1.03
C PHE A 202 1.63 0.22 -1.93
N GLU A 203 1.68 0.47 -3.23
CA GLU A 203 1.36 -0.49 -4.29
C GLU A 203 2.48 -0.52 -5.33
N VAL A 204 2.73 -1.68 -5.89
CA VAL A 204 3.75 -1.90 -6.92
C VAL A 204 3.07 -2.15 -8.25
N PHE A 205 3.33 -1.30 -9.25
CA PHE A 205 2.78 -1.41 -10.59
C PHE A 205 3.88 -1.63 -11.62
N ALA A 206 3.70 -2.61 -12.50
CA ALA A 206 4.53 -2.78 -13.68
C ALA A 206 3.85 -2.20 -14.91
N ALA A 207 4.64 -1.68 -15.85
CA ALA A 207 4.12 -1.22 -17.14
C ALA A 207 3.46 -2.37 -17.89
N GLY A 208 2.27 -2.10 -18.43
CA GLY A 208 1.47 -3.10 -19.16
C GLY A 208 0.64 -4.03 -18.25
N SER A 209 0.76 -3.93 -16.92
CA SER A 209 -0.12 -4.65 -16.00
C SER A 209 -1.35 -3.80 -15.68
N GLY A 210 -2.54 -4.38 -15.81
CA GLY A 210 -3.80 -3.74 -15.41
C GLY A 210 -4.05 -3.70 -13.90
N PHE A 211 -3.20 -4.36 -13.12
CA PHE A 211 -3.34 -4.50 -11.67
C PHE A 211 -1.99 -4.38 -10.96
N PRO A 212 -1.95 -3.93 -9.69
CA PRO A 212 -0.71 -3.91 -8.95
C PRO A 212 -0.13 -5.33 -8.82
N LEU A 213 1.19 -5.44 -8.90
CA LEU A 213 1.92 -6.69 -8.63
C LEU A 213 1.73 -7.13 -7.18
N GLY A 214 1.54 -6.19 -6.29
CA GLY A 214 1.27 -6.38 -4.89
C GLY A 214 1.21 -5.07 -4.14
N ASN A 215 1.04 -5.16 -2.85
CA ASN A 215 0.90 -4.02 -1.95
C ASN A 215 1.52 -4.31 -0.59
N GLY A 216 1.78 -3.26 0.15
CA GLY A 216 2.32 -3.32 1.50
C GLY A 216 2.01 -2.07 2.31
N GLY A 217 2.49 -2.06 3.55
CA GLY A 217 2.35 -0.91 4.43
C GLY A 217 2.48 -1.26 5.90
N ARG A 218 2.25 -0.26 6.76
CA ARG A 218 2.30 -0.36 8.22
C ARG A 218 0.92 -0.69 8.79
N TYR A 219 0.88 -1.69 9.68
CA TYR A 219 -0.36 -2.25 10.23
C TYR A 219 -0.28 -2.52 11.75
N ASP A 220 0.18 -1.56 12.50
CA ASP A 220 0.40 -1.69 13.95
C ASP A 220 -0.86 -2.17 14.70
N GLY A 221 -2.04 -1.64 14.36
CA GLY A 221 -3.32 -2.02 14.97
C GLY A 221 -3.74 -3.49 14.76
N LEU A 222 -3.17 -4.20 13.80
CA LEU A 222 -3.47 -5.61 13.60
C LEU A 222 -2.94 -6.46 14.76
N LEU A 223 -1.74 -6.15 15.26
CA LEU A 223 -1.12 -6.91 16.34
C LEU A 223 -1.80 -6.68 17.69
N GLU A 224 -2.43 -5.52 17.88
CA GLU A 224 -3.24 -5.24 19.08
C GLU A 224 -4.38 -6.24 19.22
N GLN A 225 -4.99 -6.67 18.11
CA GLN A 225 -6.05 -7.68 18.11
C GLN A 225 -5.55 -9.06 18.59
N PHE A 226 -4.24 -9.29 18.54
CA PHE A 226 -3.58 -10.49 19.05
C PHE A 226 -2.90 -10.26 20.42
N GLY A 227 -3.19 -9.13 21.09
CA GLY A 227 -2.70 -8.83 22.43
C GLY A 227 -1.26 -8.30 22.48
N SER A 228 -0.74 -7.72 21.39
CA SER A 228 0.61 -7.16 21.34
C SER A 228 0.60 -5.75 20.76
N ASN A 229 1.14 -4.80 21.51
CA ASN A 229 1.24 -3.39 21.08
C ASN A 229 2.66 -3.13 20.54
N VAL A 230 2.96 -3.67 19.36
CA VAL A 230 4.23 -3.48 18.65
C VAL A 230 3.97 -3.09 17.21
N GLY A 231 4.84 -2.27 16.64
CA GLY A 231 4.74 -1.88 15.24
C GLY A 231 4.99 -3.04 14.29
N ALA A 232 4.32 -2.99 13.15
CA ALA A 232 4.47 -3.98 12.11
C ALA A 232 4.31 -3.36 10.73
N THR A 233 5.16 -3.78 9.81
CA THR A 233 5.15 -3.35 8.42
C THR A 233 5.59 -4.51 7.52
N GLY A 234 5.04 -4.58 6.31
CA GLY A 234 5.36 -5.67 5.40
C GLY A 234 4.72 -5.49 4.03
N PHE A 235 4.94 -6.47 3.15
CA PHE A 235 4.30 -6.51 1.84
C PHE A 235 4.02 -7.92 1.38
N GLY A 236 3.09 -8.04 0.43
CA GLY A 236 2.84 -9.24 -0.33
C GLY A 236 2.77 -8.96 -1.82
N LEU A 237 3.58 -9.69 -2.61
CA LEU A 237 3.53 -9.68 -4.07
C LEU A 237 2.86 -10.94 -4.59
N ARG A 238 2.09 -10.81 -5.65
CA ARG A 238 1.44 -11.92 -6.35
C ARG A 238 2.39 -12.51 -7.38
N VAL A 239 2.70 -13.78 -7.23
CA VAL A 239 3.66 -14.49 -8.09
C VAL A 239 3.14 -14.59 -9.53
N ASP A 240 1.85 -14.87 -9.71
CA ASP A 240 1.20 -14.89 -11.03
C ASP A 240 1.41 -13.58 -11.79
N ARG A 241 1.22 -12.43 -11.14
CA ARG A 241 1.40 -11.11 -11.74
C ARG A 241 2.86 -10.75 -12.00
N LEU A 242 3.77 -11.19 -11.11
CA LEU A 242 5.21 -11.05 -11.35
C LEU A 242 5.62 -11.81 -12.60
N LEU A 243 5.17 -13.06 -12.76
CA LEU A 243 5.46 -13.88 -13.93
C LEU A 243 4.89 -13.28 -15.22
N GLU A 244 3.67 -12.71 -15.18
CA GLU A 244 3.07 -12.00 -16.32
C GLU A 244 3.86 -10.75 -16.73
N ALA A 245 4.43 -10.03 -15.76
CA ALA A 245 5.19 -8.80 -15.98
C ALA A 245 6.65 -9.04 -16.36
N MET A 246 7.17 -10.26 -16.18
CA MET A 246 8.55 -10.61 -16.56
C MET A 246 8.77 -10.46 -18.06
N PRO A 247 9.98 -10.02 -18.49
CA PRO A 247 10.32 -10.03 -19.89
C PRO A 247 10.27 -11.46 -20.43
N ARG A 248 9.60 -11.66 -21.57
CA ARG A 248 9.59 -12.97 -22.23
C ARG A 248 11.03 -13.38 -22.58
N GLN A 249 11.51 -14.45 -21.99
CA GLN A 249 12.77 -15.06 -22.40
C GLN A 249 12.54 -15.72 -23.76
N ALA A 250 13.41 -15.43 -24.73
CA ALA A 250 13.43 -16.22 -25.96
C ALA A 250 13.81 -17.67 -25.56
N ILE A 251 12.90 -18.61 -25.83
CA ILE A 251 13.23 -20.02 -25.70
C ILE A 251 14.23 -20.29 -26.84
N GLU A 252 15.51 -20.44 -26.50
CA GLU A 252 16.46 -21.00 -27.44
C GLU A 252 15.92 -22.38 -27.81
N ASN A 253 15.67 -22.61 -29.09
CA ASN A 253 15.24 -23.89 -29.59
C ASN A 253 16.33 -24.92 -29.21
N VAL A 254 16.06 -25.71 -28.18
CA VAL A 254 16.85 -26.88 -27.87
C VAL A 254 16.66 -27.83 -29.03
N THR A 255 17.58 -27.81 -29.99
CA THR A 255 17.64 -28.81 -31.04
C THR A 255 17.88 -30.12 -30.34
N ALA A 256 16.87 -30.96 -30.25
CA ALA A 256 17.04 -32.34 -29.79
C ALA A 256 18.06 -33.01 -30.69
N LEU A 257 19.16 -33.46 -30.09
CA LEU A 257 20.12 -34.34 -30.73
C LEU A 257 19.54 -35.75 -30.85
#